data_071cdba66be5a561fb814eb0371492ae
#
_entry.id   071cdba66be5a561fb814eb0371492ae
#
_cell.length_a   1.000
_cell.length_b   1.000
_cell.length_c   1.000
_cell.angle_alpha   90.00
_cell.angle_beta   90.00
_cell.angle_gamma   90.00
#
_symmetry.space_group_name_H-M   'P 1'
#
loop_
_entity.id
_entity.type
_entity.pdbx_description
1 polymer ?
#
loop_
_entity_poly.entity_id
_entity_poly.type
_entity_poly.pdbx_seq_one_letter_code
_entity_poly.pdbx_strand_id
1 'polypeptide(L)'
;MIKWGKSTKIEWYSFLASMPLISLGLNYVLYDDRLFRDYRIWLVSFPLVFVAGMITWYIHVLYSHNAQRKYPEVSQSTKRILLKCTVNIFVMTPAILIVFFLYDRLHILGYRLTNDDLLKGLLVGFAVNLVFSTLWEALYIMDKHRESIAEKELVSQMSLQQEFDVLKSQVNPHFLFNCFNTLSSLITEDAAKAEVFLDELSKVYRYLLRNNEAGLSTLENEMKFIESYFRLLKTRHGDAVQFQVESDKRYNHYLLPSLSLQLLVENAVKQCAV
;
A
#
# COMPACT_ATOMS: atom_id res chain seq x y z
N MET A 1 5.06 -8.57 10.03
CA MET A 1 6.16 -9.18 10.82
C MET A 1 6.24 -10.67 10.50
N ILE A 2 7.07 -11.08 9.52
CA ILE A 2 7.23 -12.49 9.13
C ILE A 2 8.01 -13.18 10.25
N LYS A 3 7.34 -14.12 10.95
CA LYS A 3 7.97 -14.91 12.02
C LYS A 3 9.08 -15.77 11.43
N TRP A 4 10.29 -15.65 11.97
CA TRP A 4 11.46 -16.42 11.61
C TRP A 4 11.17 -17.93 11.61
N GLY A 5 11.52 -18.61 10.51
CA GLY A 5 11.60 -20.08 10.45
C GLY A 5 10.28 -20.85 10.41
N LYS A 6 9.12 -20.19 10.35
CA LYS A 6 7.83 -20.89 10.13
C LYS A 6 7.43 -20.78 8.68
N SER A 7 7.36 -21.92 8.01
CA SER A 7 6.75 -22.05 6.69
C SER A 7 5.30 -21.57 6.72
N THR A 8 4.87 -20.92 5.65
CA THR A 8 3.48 -20.50 5.50
C THR A 8 2.57 -21.72 5.29
N LYS A 9 1.28 -21.59 5.57
CA LYS A 9 0.31 -22.68 5.30
C LYS A 9 0.34 -23.12 3.83
N ILE A 10 0.55 -22.19 2.91
CA ILE A 10 0.62 -22.47 1.46
C ILE A 10 1.84 -23.33 1.14
N GLU A 11 2.98 -23.04 1.74
CA GLU A 11 4.21 -23.85 1.55
C GLU A 11 4.02 -25.28 2.04
N TRP A 12 3.37 -25.47 3.19
CA TRP A 12 3.02 -26.79 3.69
C TRP A 12 2.04 -27.55 2.80
N TYR A 13 0.99 -26.89 2.33
CA TYR A 13 0.03 -27.51 1.42
C TYR A 13 0.66 -27.88 0.08
N SER A 14 1.52 -27.02 -0.46
CA SER A 14 2.24 -27.31 -1.71
C SER A 14 3.18 -28.51 -1.55
N PHE A 15 3.89 -28.61 -0.42
CA PHE A 15 4.73 -29.77 -0.09
C PHE A 15 3.90 -31.05 0.00
N LEU A 16 2.85 -31.08 0.80
CA LEU A 16 2.00 -32.25 0.99
C LEU A 16 1.31 -32.72 -0.30
N ALA A 17 0.91 -31.78 -1.16
CA ALA A 17 0.28 -32.09 -2.44
C ALA A 17 1.30 -32.63 -3.48
N SER A 18 2.53 -32.14 -3.47
CA SER A 18 3.54 -32.52 -4.47
C SER A 18 4.37 -33.77 -4.09
N MET A 19 4.61 -33.97 -2.79
CA MET A 19 5.50 -35.09 -2.33
C MET A 19 5.06 -36.47 -2.76
N PRO A 20 3.76 -36.84 -2.78
CA PRO A 20 3.36 -38.17 -3.30
C PRO A 20 3.80 -38.38 -4.75
N LEU A 21 3.62 -37.35 -5.62
CA LEU A 21 4.02 -37.45 -7.02
C LEU A 21 5.54 -37.48 -7.20
N ILE A 22 6.26 -36.65 -6.44
CA ILE A 22 7.75 -36.64 -6.43
C ILE A 22 8.29 -37.99 -5.94
N SER A 23 7.73 -38.52 -4.86
CA SER A 23 8.11 -39.81 -4.32
C SER A 23 7.84 -40.96 -5.31
N LEU A 24 6.70 -40.88 -6.02
CA LEU A 24 6.40 -41.85 -7.06
C LEU A 24 7.43 -41.79 -8.20
N GLY A 25 7.73 -40.57 -8.71
CA GLY A 25 8.71 -40.38 -9.78
C GLY A 25 10.12 -40.83 -9.39
N LEU A 26 10.60 -40.48 -8.19
CA LEU A 26 11.91 -40.90 -7.72
C LEU A 26 11.99 -42.44 -7.47
N ASN A 27 10.94 -43.04 -6.90
CA ASN A 27 10.91 -44.49 -6.72
C ASN A 27 10.79 -45.24 -8.06
N TYR A 28 10.17 -44.64 -9.06
CA TYR A 28 10.17 -45.18 -10.42
C TYR A 28 11.59 -45.15 -11.04
N VAL A 29 12.34 -44.07 -10.83
CA VAL A 29 13.74 -43.97 -11.28
C VAL A 29 14.61 -45.03 -10.57
N LEU A 30 14.38 -45.28 -9.25
CA LEU A 30 15.17 -46.23 -8.46
C LEU A 30 14.86 -47.68 -8.76
N TYR A 31 13.62 -48.03 -9.08
CA TYR A 31 13.17 -49.44 -9.10
C TYR A 31 12.44 -49.84 -10.42
N ASP A 32 12.19 -48.91 -11.28
CA ASP A 32 11.50 -49.11 -12.56
C ASP A 32 10.17 -49.90 -12.38
N ASP A 33 9.88 -50.90 -13.20
CA ASP A 33 8.67 -51.72 -13.14
C ASP A 33 8.52 -52.50 -11.83
N ARG A 34 9.58 -52.68 -11.06
CA ARG A 34 9.52 -53.32 -9.73
C ARG A 34 8.66 -52.52 -8.75
N LEU A 35 8.54 -51.21 -8.92
CA LEU A 35 7.70 -50.35 -8.12
C LEU A 35 6.24 -50.86 -8.00
N PHE A 36 5.71 -51.42 -9.05
CA PHE A 36 4.33 -51.92 -9.11
C PHE A 36 4.20 -53.43 -8.73
N ARG A 37 5.31 -54.11 -8.60
CA ARG A 37 5.33 -55.56 -8.31
C ARG A 37 5.77 -55.90 -6.87
N ASP A 38 6.56 -55.02 -6.24
CA ASP A 38 7.12 -55.25 -4.90
C ASP A 38 6.55 -54.25 -3.89
N TYR A 39 5.62 -54.69 -3.05
CA TYR A 39 5.01 -53.85 -2.01
C TYR A 39 6.01 -53.31 -0.97
N ARG A 40 7.17 -53.95 -0.82
CA ARG A 40 8.22 -53.51 0.11
C ARG A 40 8.77 -52.14 -0.26
N ILE A 41 8.75 -51.79 -1.54
CA ILE A 41 9.17 -50.46 -2.02
C ILE A 41 8.27 -49.40 -1.42
N TRP A 42 6.95 -49.65 -1.39
CA TRP A 42 5.99 -48.71 -0.79
C TRP A 42 6.16 -48.54 0.72
N LEU A 43 6.54 -49.62 1.42
CA LEU A 43 6.70 -49.58 2.87
C LEU A 43 8.06 -49.04 3.33
N VAL A 44 9.12 -49.21 2.57
CA VAL A 44 10.49 -48.82 2.96
C VAL A 44 10.96 -47.59 2.19
N SER A 45 10.93 -47.63 0.86
CA SER A 45 11.53 -46.57 0.04
C SER A 45 10.68 -45.29 0.02
N PHE A 46 9.34 -45.36 -0.04
CA PHE A 46 8.51 -44.16 0.00
C PHE A 46 8.70 -43.32 1.27
N PRO A 47 8.67 -43.87 2.49
CA PRO A 47 8.97 -43.10 3.69
C PRO A 47 10.38 -42.47 3.70
N LEU A 48 11.39 -43.22 3.22
CA LEU A 48 12.76 -42.69 3.14
C LEU A 48 12.87 -41.53 2.17
N VAL A 49 12.31 -41.63 0.97
CA VAL A 49 12.25 -40.53 -0.01
C VAL A 49 11.44 -39.36 0.53
N PHE A 50 10.33 -39.63 1.24
CA PHE A 50 9.52 -38.57 1.85
C PHE A 50 10.30 -37.78 2.91
N VAL A 51 11.03 -38.48 3.80
CA VAL A 51 11.88 -37.86 4.83
C VAL A 51 13.00 -37.02 4.18
N ALA A 52 13.69 -37.58 3.17
CA ALA A 52 14.72 -36.87 2.43
C ALA A 52 14.14 -35.63 1.73
N GLY A 53 12.96 -35.78 1.11
CA GLY A 53 12.23 -34.65 0.50
C GLY A 53 11.81 -33.60 1.51
N MET A 54 11.41 -33.97 2.72
CA MET A 54 11.06 -33.04 3.79
C MET A 54 12.27 -32.21 4.25
N ILE A 55 13.43 -32.85 4.38
CA ILE A 55 14.68 -32.16 4.77
C ILE A 55 15.09 -31.17 3.69
N THR A 56 15.11 -31.58 2.42
CA THR A 56 15.49 -30.72 1.29
C THR A 56 14.49 -29.58 1.09
N TRP A 57 13.19 -29.85 1.22
CA TRP A 57 12.16 -28.83 1.20
C TRP A 57 12.33 -27.80 2.32
N TYR A 58 12.60 -28.22 3.54
CA TYR A 58 12.82 -27.31 4.68
C TYR A 58 14.03 -26.38 4.44
N ILE A 59 15.14 -26.92 3.94
CA ILE A 59 16.31 -26.14 3.54
C ILE A 59 15.92 -25.14 2.44
N HIS A 60 15.14 -25.58 1.44
CA HIS A 60 14.66 -24.70 0.37
C HIS A 60 13.82 -23.54 0.89
N VAL A 61 12.90 -23.77 1.82
CA VAL A 61 12.10 -22.73 2.48
C VAL A 61 12.99 -21.73 3.20
N LEU A 62 13.93 -22.22 4.01
CA LEU A 62 14.83 -21.35 4.79
C LEU A 62 15.62 -20.39 3.90
N TYR A 63 16.27 -20.89 2.86
CA TYR A 63 17.07 -19.99 2.02
C TYR A 63 16.21 -19.13 1.11
N SER A 64 15.04 -19.59 0.70
CA SER A 64 14.09 -18.77 -0.09
C SER A 64 13.64 -17.55 0.72
N HIS A 65 13.26 -17.74 1.98
CA HIS A 65 12.93 -16.64 2.87
C HIS A 65 14.12 -15.71 3.11
N ASN A 66 15.33 -16.24 3.24
CA ASN A 66 16.53 -15.42 3.38
C ASN A 66 16.80 -14.58 2.12
N ALA A 67 16.62 -15.15 0.94
CA ALA A 67 16.75 -14.44 -0.34
C ALA A 67 15.71 -13.30 -0.47
N GLN A 68 14.44 -13.55 -0.09
CA GLN A 68 13.38 -12.56 -0.10
C GLN A 68 13.64 -11.41 0.89
N ARG A 69 14.26 -11.71 2.03
CA ARG A 69 14.66 -10.66 3.01
C ARG A 69 15.83 -9.82 2.54
N LYS A 70 16.82 -10.46 1.90
CA LYS A 70 18.00 -9.75 1.38
C LYS A 70 17.66 -8.87 0.18
N TYR A 71 16.68 -9.29 -0.62
CA TYR A 71 16.25 -8.60 -1.83
C TYR A 71 14.71 -8.48 -1.85
N PRO A 72 14.11 -7.55 -1.07
CA PRO A 72 12.66 -7.48 -0.89
C PRO A 72 11.91 -6.89 -2.07
N GLU A 73 12.55 -6.10 -2.91
CA GLU A 73 11.90 -5.38 -4.01
C GLU A 73 11.64 -6.27 -5.22
N VAL A 74 10.56 -5.97 -5.95
CA VAL A 74 10.23 -6.65 -7.21
C VAL A 74 11.32 -6.41 -8.26
N SER A 75 11.92 -5.24 -8.31
CA SER A 75 13.04 -4.86 -9.17
C SER A 75 14.28 -5.75 -8.98
N GLN A 76 14.41 -6.40 -7.82
CA GLN A 76 15.54 -7.25 -7.44
C GLN A 76 15.29 -8.74 -7.70
N SER A 77 14.21 -9.12 -8.38
CA SER A 77 13.85 -10.54 -8.67
C SER A 77 14.96 -11.30 -9.35
N THR A 78 15.69 -10.69 -10.27
CA THR A 78 16.84 -11.33 -10.94
C THR A 78 17.93 -11.76 -9.95
N LYS A 79 18.26 -10.90 -8.98
CA LYS A 79 19.24 -11.22 -7.91
C LYS A 79 18.77 -12.38 -7.03
N ARG A 80 17.47 -12.41 -6.68
CA ARG A 80 16.87 -13.52 -5.93
C ARG A 80 16.92 -14.83 -6.69
N ILE A 81 16.56 -14.79 -7.98
CA ILE A 81 16.58 -15.99 -8.84
C ILE A 81 18.01 -16.53 -8.96
N LEU A 82 19.00 -15.67 -9.24
CA LEU A 82 20.40 -16.08 -9.32
C LEU A 82 20.89 -16.71 -7.99
N LEU A 83 20.56 -16.12 -6.85
CA LEU A 83 20.89 -16.69 -5.55
C LEU A 83 20.24 -18.05 -5.35
N LYS A 84 18.95 -18.21 -5.70
CA LYS A 84 18.24 -19.49 -5.64
C LYS A 84 18.89 -20.55 -6.56
N CYS A 85 19.25 -20.18 -7.78
CA CYS A 85 19.96 -21.07 -8.71
C CYS A 85 21.30 -21.55 -8.13
N THR A 86 22.08 -20.65 -7.53
CA THR A 86 23.36 -21.01 -6.89
C THR A 86 23.14 -22.03 -5.76
N VAL A 87 22.17 -21.77 -4.86
CA VAL A 87 21.88 -22.70 -3.76
C VAL A 87 21.34 -24.04 -4.29
N ASN A 88 20.53 -24.04 -5.35
CA ASN A 88 20.03 -25.25 -5.97
C ASN A 88 21.19 -26.15 -6.49
N ILE A 89 22.18 -25.57 -7.12
CA ILE A 89 23.34 -26.31 -7.62
C ILE A 89 24.17 -26.86 -6.45
N PHE A 90 24.46 -26.06 -5.43
CA PHE A 90 25.39 -26.43 -4.36
C PHE A 90 24.75 -27.19 -3.18
N VAL A 91 23.44 -27.18 -3.03
CA VAL A 91 22.72 -27.85 -1.93
C VAL A 91 21.84 -28.99 -2.44
N MET A 92 20.98 -28.73 -3.42
CA MET A 92 20.01 -29.72 -3.88
C MET A 92 20.66 -30.83 -4.71
N THR A 93 21.59 -30.49 -5.60
CA THR A 93 22.30 -31.50 -6.38
C THR A 93 23.08 -32.49 -5.49
N PRO A 94 23.92 -32.05 -4.53
CA PRO A 94 24.54 -32.95 -3.57
C PRO A 94 23.54 -33.76 -2.75
N ALA A 95 22.40 -33.17 -2.35
CA ALA A 95 21.38 -33.90 -1.59
C ALA A 95 20.80 -35.10 -2.38
N ILE A 96 20.51 -34.90 -3.67
CA ILE A 96 20.06 -35.95 -4.58
C ILE A 96 21.14 -37.02 -4.70
N LEU A 97 22.39 -36.64 -4.95
CA LEU A 97 23.50 -37.57 -5.04
C LEU A 97 23.66 -38.42 -3.77
N ILE A 98 23.58 -37.78 -2.59
CA ILE A 98 23.66 -38.48 -1.29
C ILE A 98 22.56 -39.53 -1.18
N VAL A 99 21.33 -39.26 -1.59
CA VAL A 99 20.23 -40.22 -1.57
C VAL A 99 20.57 -41.44 -2.44
N PHE A 100 20.98 -41.22 -3.71
CA PHE A 100 21.32 -42.31 -4.62
C PHE A 100 22.52 -43.14 -4.13
N PHE A 101 23.60 -42.52 -3.65
CA PHE A 101 24.76 -43.21 -3.08
C PHE A 101 24.42 -43.95 -1.80
N LEU A 102 23.53 -43.43 -0.94
CA LEU A 102 23.10 -44.12 0.27
C LEU A 102 22.28 -45.36 -0.06
N TYR A 103 21.37 -45.26 -1.06
CA TYR A 103 20.59 -46.42 -1.53
C TYR A 103 21.46 -47.52 -2.10
N ASP A 104 22.49 -47.16 -2.88
CA ASP A 104 23.46 -48.11 -3.42
C ASP A 104 24.31 -48.75 -2.29
N ARG A 105 24.87 -47.91 -1.40
CA ARG A 105 25.76 -48.38 -0.34
C ARG A 105 25.08 -49.31 0.68
N LEU A 106 23.82 -49.01 1.00
CA LEU A 106 23.01 -49.84 1.91
C LEU A 106 22.26 -50.97 1.19
N HIS A 107 22.39 -51.08 -0.12
CA HIS A 107 21.66 -52.03 -0.95
C HIS A 107 20.15 -52.07 -0.66
N ILE A 108 19.54 -50.90 -0.48
CA ILE A 108 18.13 -50.77 -0.08
C ILE A 108 17.26 -51.51 -1.10
N LEU A 109 16.59 -52.55 -0.66
CA LEU A 109 15.76 -53.45 -1.49
C LEU A 109 16.50 -53.97 -2.74
N GLY A 110 17.83 -54.15 -2.63
CA GLY A 110 18.67 -54.65 -3.72
C GLY A 110 18.97 -53.64 -4.83
N TYR A 111 18.81 -52.36 -4.54
CA TYR A 111 19.17 -51.27 -5.49
C TYR A 111 20.68 -51.26 -5.75
N ARG A 112 21.04 -51.04 -7.00
CA ARG A 112 22.42 -50.79 -7.45
C ARG A 112 22.41 -49.58 -8.37
N LEU A 113 23.29 -48.64 -8.11
CA LEU A 113 23.39 -47.39 -8.85
C LEU A 113 23.87 -47.63 -10.28
N THR A 114 23.14 -47.07 -11.23
CA THR A 114 23.57 -46.95 -12.63
C THR A 114 23.75 -45.49 -13.00
N ASN A 115 24.57 -45.24 -14.03
CA ASN A 115 24.75 -43.86 -14.53
C ASN A 115 23.44 -43.28 -15.10
N ASP A 116 22.58 -44.13 -15.65
CA ASP A 116 21.28 -43.75 -16.21
C ASP A 116 20.30 -43.30 -15.12
N ASP A 117 20.23 -44.03 -14.00
CA ASP A 117 19.42 -43.67 -12.84
C ASP A 117 19.85 -42.32 -12.25
N LEU A 118 21.15 -42.10 -12.17
CA LEU A 118 21.72 -40.86 -11.65
C LEU A 118 21.35 -39.66 -12.53
N LEU A 119 21.47 -39.82 -13.84
CA LEU A 119 21.05 -38.78 -14.79
C LEU A 119 19.57 -38.50 -14.71
N LYS A 120 18.72 -39.52 -14.71
CA LYS A 120 17.27 -39.41 -14.56
C LYS A 120 16.88 -38.74 -13.25
N GLY A 121 17.48 -39.14 -12.13
CA GLY A 121 17.24 -38.59 -10.81
C GLY A 121 17.62 -37.09 -10.74
N LEU A 122 18.75 -36.70 -11.30
CA LEU A 122 19.16 -35.27 -11.40
C LEU A 122 18.20 -34.47 -12.26
N LEU A 123 17.78 -35.02 -13.41
CA LEU A 123 16.80 -34.32 -14.29
C LEU A 123 15.46 -34.14 -13.62
N VAL A 124 14.92 -35.13 -12.93
CA VAL A 124 13.69 -35.07 -12.17
C VAL A 124 13.83 -34.02 -11.05
N GLY A 125 14.90 -34.10 -10.27
CA GLY A 125 15.16 -33.17 -9.17
C GLY A 125 15.30 -31.71 -9.67
N PHE A 126 16.01 -31.50 -10.76
CA PHE A 126 16.14 -30.18 -11.37
C PHE A 126 14.80 -29.64 -11.89
N ALA A 127 14.02 -30.46 -12.60
CA ALA A 127 12.70 -30.07 -13.10
C ALA A 127 11.74 -29.70 -11.98
N VAL A 128 11.65 -30.53 -10.93
CA VAL A 128 10.82 -30.24 -9.75
C VAL A 128 11.27 -28.94 -9.08
N ASN A 129 12.55 -28.76 -8.88
CA ASN A 129 13.09 -27.56 -8.24
C ASN A 129 12.80 -26.30 -9.07
N LEU A 130 12.95 -26.36 -10.39
CA LEU A 130 12.65 -25.27 -11.30
C LEU A 130 11.17 -24.84 -11.20
N VAL A 131 10.26 -25.82 -11.22
CA VAL A 131 8.80 -25.56 -11.12
C VAL A 131 8.47 -24.88 -9.77
N PHE A 132 8.95 -25.42 -8.66
CA PHE A 132 8.65 -24.85 -7.34
C PHE A 132 9.33 -23.50 -7.12
N SER A 133 10.56 -23.32 -7.57
CA SER A 133 11.26 -22.05 -7.45
C SER A 133 10.57 -20.94 -8.25
N THR A 134 10.09 -21.24 -9.45
CA THR A 134 9.36 -20.27 -10.29
C THR A 134 7.98 -19.97 -9.73
N LEU A 135 7.25 -20.98 -9.27
CA LEU A 135 5.93 -20.82 -8.66
C LEU A 135 6.00 -19.93 -7.41
N TRP A 136 6.94 -20.19 -6.53
CA TRP A 136 7.09 -19.43 -5.28
C TRP A 136 7.59 -18.01 -5.53
N GLU A 137 8.42 -17.79 -6.55
CA GLU A 137 8.82 -16.44 -6.95
C GLU A 137 7.64 -15.67 -7.53
N ALA A 138 6.81 -16.32 -8.35
CA ALA A 138 5.60 -15.71 -8.90
C ALA A 138 4.61 -15.30 -7.80
N LEU A 139 4.36 -16.21 -6.84
CA LEU A 139 3.48 -15.91 -5.70
C LEU A 139 4.02 -14.72 -4.87
N TYR A 140 5.31 -14.69 -4.60
CA TYR A 140 5.95 -13.59 -3.89
C TYR A 140 5.79 -12.24 -4.63
N ILE A 141 6.00 -12.23 -5.94
CA ILE A 141 5.83 -11.04 -6.77
C ILE A 141 4.36 -10.58 -6.76
N MET A 142 3.41 -11.51 -6.86
CA MET A 142 1.98 -11.20 -6.82
C MET A 142 1.58 -10.59 -5.46
N ASP A 143 2.06 -11.13 -4.36
CA ASP A 143 1.77 -10.59 -3.01
C ASP A 143 2.36 -9.18 -2.85
N LYS A 144 3.60 -8.96 -3.31
CA LYS A 144 4.22 -7.63 -3.30
C LYS A 144 3.51 -6.62 -4.19
N HIS A 145 3.01 -7.08 -5.32
CA HIS A 145 2.23 -6.22 -6.20
C HIS A 145 0.89 -5.80 -5.58
N ARG A 146 0.19 -6.73 -4.92
CA ARG A 146 -1.02 -6.44 -4.16
C ARG A 146 -0.78 -5.45 -3.02
N GLU A 147 0.30 -5.63 -2.23
CA GLU A 147 0.70 -4.68 -1.18
C GLU A 147 0.91 -3.27 -1.77
N SER A 148 1.63 -3.16 -2.89
CA SER A 148 1.91 -1.88 -3.55
C SER A 148 0.64 -1.20 -4.10
N ILE A 149 -0.32 -1.96 -4.63
CA ILE A 149 -1.62 -1.41 -5.08
C ILE A 149 -2.40 -0.88 -3.87
N ALA A 150 -2.52 -1.66 -2.81
CA ALA A 150 -3.24 -1.25 -1.61
C ALA A 150 -2.64 0.00 -0.96
N GLU A 151 -1.31 0.12 -0.93
CA GLU A 151 -0.61 1.32 -0.45
C GLU A 151 -0.91 2.56 -1.31
N LYS A 152 -0.89 2.42 -2.64
CA LYS A 152 -1.24 3.50 -3.58
C LYS A 152 -2.69 3.96 -3.42
N GLU A 153 -3.62 3.02 -3.25
CA GLU A 153 -5.03 3.33 -3.02
C GLU A 153 -5.21 4.10 -1.71
N LEU A 154 -4.54 3.68 -0.65
CA LEU A 154 -4.58 4.37 0.64
C LEU A 154 -4.05 5.81 0.54
N VAL A 155 -2.90 6.01 -0.12
CA VAL A 155 -2.33 7.35 -0.34
C VAL A 155 -3.27 8.21 -1.17
N SER A 156 -3.88 7.67 -2.22
CA SER A 156 -4.87 8.38 -3.05
C SER A 156 -6.11 8.79 -2.23
N GLN A 157 -6.64 7.90 -1.39
CA GLN A 157 -7.77 8.22 -0.52
C GLN A 157 -7.42 9.32 0.50
N MET A 158 -6.21 9.26 1.09
CA MET A 158 -5.75 10.30 2.00
C MET A 158 -5.61 11.65 1.30
N SER A 159 -5.11 11.69 0.06
CA SER A 159 -5.00 12.92 -0.74
C SER A 159 -6.38 13.51 -1.02
N LEU A 160 -7.34 12.70 -1.46
CA LEU A 160 -8.72 13.14 -1.69
C LEU A 160 -9.39 13.65 -0.41
N GLN A 161 -9.15 12.98 0.73
CA GLN A 161 -9.68 13.44 2.01
C GLN A 161 -9.08 14.79 2.42
N GLN A 162 -7.77 14.98 2.21
CA GLN A 162 -7.12 16.27 2.47
C GLN A 162 -7.68 17.38 1.58
N GLU A 163 -7.86 17.13 0.28
CA GLU A 163 -8.48 18.09 -0.64
C GLU A 163 -9.90 18.44 -0.21
N PHE A 164 -10.70 17.44 0.19
CA PHE A 164 -12.03 17.64 0.71
C PHE A 164 -12.04 18.47 2.00
N ASP A 165 -11.14 18.19 2.95
CA ASP A 165 -11.03 18.95 4.19
C ASP A 165 -10.59 20.40 3.96
N VAL A 166 -9.67 20.62 3.01
CA VAL A 166 -9.31 21.97 2.56
C VAL A 166 -10.53 22.69 1.95
N LEU A 167 -11.25 22.05 1.03
CA LEU A 167 -12.45 22.61 0.42
C LEU A 167 -13.53 22.94 1.47
N LYS A 168 -13.77 22.03 2.41
CA LYS A 168 -14.70 22.23 3.52
C LYS A 168 -14.28 23.39 4.44
N SER A 169 -12.99 23.59 4.68
CA SER A 169 -12.47 24.67 5.52
C SER A 169 -12.61 26.05 4.88
N GLN A 170 -12.70 26.11 3.54
CA GLN A 170 -12.90 27.34 2.78
C GLN A 170 -14.28 27.98 3.05
N VAL A 171 -15.28 27.16 3.40
CA VAL A 171 -16.56 27.65 3.91
C VAL A 171 -16.44 27.67 5.43
N ASN A 172 -16.05 28.81 6.02
CA ASN A 172 -16.00 28.93 7.49
C ASN A 172 -17.40 28.63 8.09
N PRO A 173 -17.66 27.39 8.59
CA PRO A 173 -19.01 26.99 9.00
C PRO A 173 -19.53 27.86 10.15
N HIS A 174 -18.63 28.22 11.05
CA HIS A 174 -18.98 29.06 12.20
C HIS A 174 -19.41 30.48 11.77
N PHE A 175 -18.73 31.08 10.79
CA PHE A 175 -19.15 32.35 10.23
C PHE A 175 -20.53 32.23 9.58
N LEU A 176 -20.76 31.19 8.79
CA LEU A 176 -22.03 30.94 8.11
C LEU A 176 -23.19 30.78 9.10
N PHE A 177 -23.05 29.95 10.12
CA PHE A 177 -24.07 29.78 11.16
C PHE A 177 -24.37 31.09 11.88
N ASN A 178 -23.35 31.88 12.17
CA ASN A 178 -23.54 33.19 12.80
C ASN A 178 -24.29 34.15 11.89
N CYS A 179 -24.00 34.16 10.60
CA CYS A 179 -24.76 34.97 9.63
C CYS A 179 -26.21 34.54 9.53
N PHE A 180 -26.51 33.25 9.52
CA PHE A 180 -27.89 32.73 9.51
C PHE A 180 -28.66 33.10 10.78
N ASN A 181 -28.03 33.01 11.94
CA ASN A 181 -28.68 33.46 13.20
C ASN A 181 -29.01 34.94 13.18
N THR A 182 -28.06 35.77 12.73
CA THR A 182 -28.29 37.23 12.59
C THR A 182 -29.40 37.53 11.57
N LEU A 183 -29.39 36.84 10.42
CA LEU A 183 -30.45 37.03 9.41
C LEU A 183 -31.82 36.63 9.94
N SER A 184 -31.91 35.52 10.69
CA SER A 184 -33.16 35.04 11.29
C SER A 184 -33.75 36.09 12.27
N SER A 185 -32.92 36.73 13.08
CA SER A 185 -33.37 37.84 13.95
C SER A 185 -33.84 39.03 13.16
N LEU A 186 -33.07 39.44 12.13
CA LEU A 186 -33.41 40.60 11.29
C LEU A 186 -34.70 40.40 10.52
N ILE A 187 -35.04 39.21 10.05
CA ILE A 187 -36.32 38.94 9.35
C ILE A 187 -37.51 39.30 10.22
N THR A 188 -37.44 39.06 11.52
CA THR A 188 -38.53 39.35 12.47
C THR A 188 -38.53 40.81 12.95
N GLU A 189 -37.34 41.45 13.02
CA GLU A 189 -37.18 42.78 13.57
C GLU A 189 -37.28 43.88 12.51
N ASP A 190 -36.60 43.72 11.35
CA ASP A 190 -36.48 44.71 10.28
C ASP A 190 -36.19 44.04 8.95
N ALA A 191 -37.25 43.78 8.18
CA ALA A 191 -37.13 43.09 6.88
C ALA A 191 -36.25 43.84 5.87
N ALA A 192 -36.20 45.16 5.92
CA ALA A 192 -35.35 45.94 5.01
C ALA A 192 -33.87 45.77 5.35
N LYS A 193 -33.52 45.70 6.64
CA LYS A 193 -32.15 45.38 7.05
C LYS A 193 -31.79 43.91 6.74
N ALA A 194 -32.73 42.99 6.85
CA ALA A 194 -32.52 41.60 6.48
C ALA A 194 -32.16 41.45 4.99
N GLU A 195 -32.82 42.20 4.09
CA GLU A 195 -32.54 42.20 2.67
C GLU A 195 -31.14 42.75 2.36
N VAL A 196 -30.75 43.86 2.96
CA VAL A 196 -29.40 44.43 2.83
C VAL A 196 -28.33 43.46 3.35
N PHE A 197 -28.59 42.81 4.51
CA PHE A 197 -27.67 41.84 5.07
C PHE A 197 -27.47 40.63 4.15
N LEU A 198 -28.56 40.11 3.56
CA LEU A 198 -28.51 38.98 2.62
C LEU A 198 -27.74 39.36 1.34
N ASP A 199 -27.87 40.57 0.83
CA ASP A 199 -27.11 41.04 -0.33
C ASP A 199 -25.61 41.11 -0.03
N GLU A 200 -25.21 41.65 1.12
CA GLU A 200 -23.80 41.72 1.52
C GLU A 200 -23.25 40.30 1.77
N LEU A 201 -24.03 39.40 2.37
CA LEU A 201 -23.66 38.01 2.57
C LEU A 201 -23.43 37.31 1.23
N SER A 202 -24.27 37.54 0.26
CA SER A 202 -24.17 37.00 -1.10
C SER A 202 -22.89 37.49 -1.81
N LYS A 203 -22.50 38.76 -1.63
CA LYS A 203 -21.25 39.32 -2.17
C LYS A 203 -20.03 38.66 -1.55
N VAL A 204 -20.03 38.53 -0.22
CA VAL A 204 -18.94 37.86 0.52
C VAL A 204 -18.76 36.40 0.05
N TYR A 205 -19.83 35.59 0.01
CA TYR A 205 -19.72 34.22 -0.42
C TYR A 205 -19.34 34.08 -1.89
N ARG A 206 -19.82 34.94 -2.76
CA ARG A 206 -19.41 34.92 -4.17
C ARG A 206 -17.92 35.19 -4.32
N TYR A 207 -17.37 36.10 -3.54
CA TYR A 207 -15.94 36.40 -3.53
C TYR A 207 -15.13 35.17 -3.02
N LEU A 208 -15.54 34.57 -1.87
CA LEU A 208 -14.92 33.41 -1.30
C LEU A 208 -14.84 32.24 -2.29
N LEU A 209 -15.95 31.98 -3.01
CA LEU A 209 -16.01 30.88 -3.96
C LEU A 209 -15.20 31.14 -5.24
N ARG A 210 -15.08 32.37 -5.70
CA ARG A 210 -14.37 32.70 -6.96
C ARG A 210 -12.86 32.83 -6.82
N ASN A 211 -12.35 33.24 -5.66
CA ASN A 211 -10.93 33.58 -5.51
C ASN A 211 -10.10 32.43 -4.89
N ASN A 212 -10.73 31.30 -4.52
CA ASN A 212 -10.02 30.16 -4.00
C ASN A 212 -9.11 29.46 -5.02
N GLU A 213 -9.40 29.60 -6.31
CA GLU A 213 -8.60 28.97 -7.38
C GLU A 213 -7.42 29.82 -7.84
N ALA A 214 -7.50 31.14 -7.72
CA ALA A 214 -6.51 32.05 -8.29
C ALA A 214 -5.30 32.35 -7.38
N GLY A 215 -5.42 32.12 -6.08
CA GLY A 215 -4.36 32.35 -5.08
C GLY A 215 -3.95 33.80 -4.86
N LEU A 216 -4.16 34.69 -5.83
CA LEU A 216 -3.85 36.12 -5.80
C LEU A 216 -5.06 36.94 -6.20
N SER A 217 -5.23 38.12 -5.57
CA SER A 217 -6.27 39.12 -5.87
C SER A 217 -5.68 40.52 -5.91
N THR A 218 -6.34 41.44 -6.59
CA THR A 218 -5.94 42.85 -6.55
C THR A 218 -6.36 43.51 -5.23
N LEU A 219 -5.60 44.51 -4.77
CA LEU A 219 -5.93 45.24 -3.57
C LEU A 219 -7.34 45.84 -3.66
N GLU A 220 -7.76 46.32 -4.84
CA GLU A 220 -9.11 46.85 -5.06
C GLU A 220 -10.20 45.79 -4.77
N ASN A 221 -10.02 44.57 -5.23
CA ASN A 221 -10.99 43.49 -5.02
C ASN A 221 -11.03 43.06 -3.56
N GLU A 222 -9.87 42.94 -2.90
CA GLU A 222 -9.78 42.66 -1.47
C GLU A 222 -10.47 43.75 -0.63
N MET A 223 -10.30 45.02 -1.01
CA MET A 223 -10.96 46.15 -0.35
C MET A 223 -12.47 46.08 -0.49
N LYS A 224 -13.01 45.86 -1.69
CA LYS A 224 -14.46 45.69 -1.91
C LYS A 224 -15.02 44.51 -1.10
N PHE A 225 -14.28 43.41 -1.03
CA PHE A 225 -14.65 42.25 -0.25
C PHE A 225 -14.68 42.58 1.26
N ILE A 226 -13.63 43.21 1.79
CA ILE A 226 -13.53 43.50 3.21
C ILE A 226 -14.57 44.55 3.67
N GLU A 227 -14.96 45.47 2.81
CA GLU A 227 -16.05 46.38 3.10
C GLU A 227 -17.39 45.66 3.29
N SER A 228 -17.73 44.73 2.40
CA SER A 228 -18.92 43.89 2.52
C SER A 228 -18.86 42.97 3.78
N TYR A 229 -17.72 42.39 4.00
CA TYR A 229 -17.46 41.53 5.17
C TYR A 229 -17.62 42.33 6.49
N PHE A 230 -17.07 43.57 6.53
CA PHE A 230 -17.17 44.40 7.69
C PHE A 230 -18.61 44.86 7.97
N ARG A 231 -19.42 45.15 6.92
CA ARG A 231 -20.87 45.47 7.08
C ARG A 231 -21.62 44.33 7.77
N LEU A 232 -21.31 43.08 7.43
CA LEU A 232 -21.88 41.93 8.12
C LEU A 232 -21.45 41.87 9.61
N LEU A 233 -20.18 42.13 9.91
CA LEU A 233 -19.67 42.20 11.28
C LEU A 233 -20.31 43.33 12.08
N LYS A 234 -20.47 44.50 11.47
CA LYS A 234 -21.10 45.66 12.11
C LYS A 234 -22.58 45.41 12.45
N THR A 235 -23.32 44.75 11.57
CA THR A 235 -24.70 44.34 11.84
C THR A 235 -24.81 43.45 13.06
N ARG A 236 -23.79 42.59 13.31
CA ARG A 236 -23.75 41.67 14.44
C ARG A 236 -23.23 42.30 15.74
N HIS A 237 -22.20 43.15 15.64
CA HIS A 237 -21.48 43.68 16.82
C HIS A 237 -21.84 45.13 17.12
N GLY A 238 -22.68 45.79 16.27
CA GLY A 238 -23.10 47.16 16.47
C GLY A 238 -21.94 48.15 16.35
N ASP A 239 -21.99 49.22 17.15
CA ASP A 239 -20.97 50.26 17.17
C ASP A 239 -19.69 49.90 17.94
N ALA A 240 -19.62 48.68 18.49
CA ALA A 240 -18.41 48.21 19.13
C ALA A 240 -17.23 48.02 18.16
N VAL A 241 -17.50 47.95 16.87
CA VAL A 241 -16.48 47.76 15.82
C VAL A 241 -16.50 48.94 14.86
N GLN A 242 -15.35 49.58 14.70
CA GLN A 242 -15.15 50.64 13.73
C GLN A 242 -14.09 50.23 12.72
N PHE A 243 -14.29 50.56 11.46
CA PHE A 243 -13.39 50.25 10.36
C PHE A 243 -13.06 51.50 9.59
N GLN A 244 -11.79 51.89 9.58
CA GLN A 244 -11.27 52.99 8.81
C GLN A 244 -10.18 52.48 7.87
N VAL A 245 -10.25 52.83 6.63
CA VAL A 245 -9.26 52.44 5.63
C VAL A 245 -8.65 53.68 5.01
N GLU A 246 -7.33 53.76 5.08
CA GLU A 246 -6.53 54.75 4.38
C GLU A 246 -5.68 54.02 3.33
N SER A 247 -6.02 54.14 2.06
CA SER A 247 -5.32 53.52 0.95
C SER A 247 -5.16 54.47 -0.19
N ASP A 248 -3.97 54.54 -0.77
CA ASP A 248 -3.71 55.30 -1.98
C ASP A 248 -4.15 54.48 -3.20
N LYS A 249 -5.01 55.06 -4.02
CA LYS A 249 -5.57 54.45 -5.24
C LYS A 249 -4.51 53.95 -6.22
N ARG A 250 -3.29 54.49 -6.16
CA ARG A 250 -2.15 54.03 -6.98
C ARG A 250 -1.81 52.57 -6.76
N TYR A 251 -2.12 52.01 -5.59
CA TYR A 251 -1.83 50.64 -5.23
C TYR A 251 -2.96 49.64 -5.51
N ASN A 252 -4.12 50.09 -5.99
CA ASN A 252 -5.30 49.26 -6.22
C ASN A 252 -5.05 48.04 -7.13
N HIS A 253 -4.10 48.16 -8.06
CA HIS A 253 -3.76 47.06 -8.99
C HIS A 253 -2.70 46.12 -8.51
N TYR A 254 -2.11 46.37 -7.32
CA TYR A 254 -1.12 45.42 -6.75
C TYR A 254 -1.78 44.12 -6.34
N LEU A 255 -1.08 43.03 -6.59
CA LEU A 255 -1.54 41.68 -6.25
C LEU A 255 -1.09 41.34 -4.84
N LEU A 256 -1.99 40.74 -4.08
CA LEU A 256 -1.72 40.17 -2.76
C LEU A 256 -2.41 38.79 -2.67
N PRO A 257 -1.98 37.92 -1.74
CA PRO A 257 -2.68 36.67 -1.51
C PRO A 257 -4.14 36.90 -1.17
N SER A 258 -5.04 36.16 -1.79
CA SER A 258 -6.49 36.29 -1.56
C SER A 258 -6.81 36.08 -0.08
N LEU A 259 -7.78 36.86 0.42
CA LEU A 259 -8.27 36.81 1.82
C LEU A 259 -7.28 37.33 2.88
N SER A 260 -6.18 37.98 2.45
CA SER A 260 -5.19 38.56 3.38
C SER A 260 -5.81 39.60 4.32
N LEU A 261 -6.66 40.50 3.77
CA LEU A 261 -7.32 41.52 4.57
C LEU A 261 -8.36 40.93 5.53
N GLN A 262 -9.07 39.88 5.12
CA GLN A 262 -9.99 39.14 6.01
C GLN A 262 -9.27 38.59 7.22
N LEU A 263 -8.12 37.93 7.02
CA LEU A 263 -7.35 37.36 8.10
C LEU A 263 -6.94 38.42 9.13
N LEU A 264 -6.54 39.61 8.66
CA LEU A 264 -6.18 40.72 9.54
C LEU A 264 -7.38 41.20 10.37
N VAL A 265 -8.54 41.39 9.72
CA VAL A 265 -9.78 41.85 10.37
C VAL A 265 -10.29 40.79 11.35
N GLU A 266 -10.32 39.52 10.98
CA GLU A 266 -10.72 38.43 11.88
C GLU A 266 -9.83 38.35 13.14
N ASN A 267 -8.52 38.48 12.96
CA ASN A 267 -7.59 38.49 14.09
C ASN A 267 -7.82 39.69 15.01
N ALA A 268 -8.04 40.88 14.43
CA ALA A 268 -8.36 42.08 15.20
C ALA A 268 -9.65 41.91 16.00
N VAL A 269 -10.73 41.45 15.37
CA VAL A 269 -12.03 41.21 16.03
C VAL A 269 -11.93 40.15 17.13
N LYS A 270 -11.22 39.07 16.90
CA LYS A 270 -11.01 38.02 17.93
C LYS A 270 -10.25 38.54 19.15
N GLN A 271 -9.27 39.42 18.96
CA GLN A 271 -8.49 39.98 20.06
C GLN A 271 -9.22 41.07 20.84
N CYS A 272 -10.13 41.79 20.19
CA CYS A 272 -10.94 42.86 20.84
C CYS A 272 -12.21 42.33 21.51
N ALA A 273 -12.62 41.07 21.26
CA ALA A 273 -13.84 40.45 21.80
C ALA A 273 -13.60 39.70 23.12
N VAL A 274 -12.46 39.92 23.80
CA VAL A 274 -12.12 39.34 25.11
C VAL A 274 -12.43 40.33 26.23
#